data_3100f69ab7f72889c15f345c0ec73771
#
_entry.id   3100f69ab7f72889c15f345c0ec73771
#
_cell.length_a   1.000
_cell.length_b   1.000
_cell.length_c   1.000
_cell.angle_alpha   90.00
_cell.angle_beta   90.00
_cell.angle_gamma   90.00
#
_symmetry.space_group_name_H-M   'P 1'
#
loop_
_entity.id
_entity.type
_entity.pdbx_description
1 polymer ?
#
loop_
_entity_poly.entity_id
_entity_poly.type
_entity_poly.pdbx_seq_one_letter_code
_entity_poly.pdbx_strand_id
1 'polypeptide(L)'
;FRRVLFRSWKGKIKLMDSFEDAWKVISDYCKSKITDIAYNTWISRIQPVDLDFDNGTAYLLVPNDFHAQTLRRCYMSLLNEGFEEIFGTKFNIEFRTPANAPKKSKPSAAASITTSAATAPLLQSPDSSSYEYTFDTFIVGSSNKFAHAACLAVATNPSHAYNPLFLYGNSGLGKTHLLYAIGNEIKKNDPSKVICYIKGDDFTVELVESLRLAKMNEFRQKYRQADILLVDDVQFIGGKESTQEEFFHTFNALYDARKQIVLTSDRPPKEIKTLEDRLRSRFEQDLIADIQPPDLETRIAIIKRKAELDGVEISDEVCEYVASKIKANIRQLEGTVKKIKAKYYLDGEKPTINSVQGIISDILNNDAPPEVTVERIIDEVARTYGVSADEIRSQKNRSANISNARHIAIY
;
A
#
# COMPACT_ATOMS: atom_id res chain seq x y z
N PHE A 1 2.30 2.11 40.32
CA PHE A 1 0.81 2.37 40.22
C PHE A 1 0.32 2.78 41.61
N ARG A 2 -0.01 4.07 41.85
CA ARG A 2 -0.70 4.48 43.10
C ARG A 2 -2.16 4.09 42.95
N ARG A 3 -2.76 3.43 43.96
CA ARG A 3 -4.18 3.13 44.03
C ARG A 3 -4.99 4.42 43.83
N VAL A 4 -5.66 4.56 42.69
CA VAL A 4 -6.46 5.71 42.34
C VAL A 4 -7.91 5.25 42.16
N LEU A 5 -8.81 5.99 42.83
CA LEU A 5 -10.27 5.75 42.73
C LEU A 5 -10.80 6.38 41.45
N PHE A 6 -11.31 5.56 40.52
CA PHE A 6 -11.87 6.02 39.25
C PHE A 6 -13.39 5.87 39.22
N ARG A 7 -14.06 6.83 38.56
CA ARG A 7 -15.50 6.77 38.30
C ARG A 7 -15.71 5.92 37.04
N SER A 8 -16.32 4.74 37.19
CA SER A 8 -16.68 3.90 36.06
C SER A 8 -17.85 4.51 35.28
N TRP A 9 -17.86 4.33 33.95
CA TRP A 9 -18.92 4.71 33.01
C TRP A 9 -20.34 4.30 33.46
N LYS A 10 -20.48 3.32 34.33
CA LYS A 10 -21.76 2.86 34.95
C LYS A 10 -21.97 3.38 36.38
N GLY A 11 -21.26 4.42 36.81
CA GLY A 11 -21.49 5.05 38.12
C GLY A 11 -20.98 4.25 39.34
N LYS A 12 -20.26 3.14 39.16
CA LYS A 12 -19.64 2.37 40.25
C LYS A 12 -18.17 2.74 40.36
N ILE A 13 -17.75 3.13 41.57
CA ILE A 13 -16.34 3.35 41.89
C ILE A 13 -15.65 1.99 41.95
N LYS A 14 -14.66 1.75 41.09
CA LYS A 14 -13.87 0.51 41.07
C LYS A 14 -12.43 0.85 41.40
N LEU A 15 -11.83 0.13 42.34
CA LEU A 15 -10.38 0.18 42.56
C LEU A 15 -9.70 -0.54 41.38
N MET A 16 -8.79 0.16 40.72
CA MET A 16 -7.96 -0.42 39.66
C MET A 16 -6.53 -0.56 40.18
N ASP A 17 -6.03 -1.76 40.22
CA ASP A 17 -4.71 -2.09 40.77
C ASP A 17 -3.64 -2.22 39.66
N SER A 18 -4.03 -2.23 38.37
CA SER A 18 -3.10 -2.33 37.24
C SER A 18 -3.58 -1.56 35.99
N PHE A 19 -2.65 -1.26 35.06
CA PHE A 19 -3.01 -0.69 33.75
C PHE A 19 -3.85 -1.66 32.92
N GLU A 20 -3.66 -2.96 33.12
CA GLU A 20 -4.48 -3.99 32.46
C GLU A 20 -5.95 -3.90 32.87
N ASP A 21 -6.24 -3.61 34.15
CA ASP A 21 -7.63 -3.44 34.60
C ASP A 21 -8.27 -2.17 34.04
N ALA A 22 -7.49 -1.07 33.95
CA ALA A 22 -7.94 0.16 33.30
C ALA A 22 -8.20 -0.08 31.82
N TRP A 23 -7.32 -0.81 31.14
CA TRP A 23 -7.47 -1.14 29.72
C TRP A 23 -8.74 -1.96 29.44
N LYS A 24 -9.09 -2.90 30.30
CA LYS A 24 -10.36 -3.65 30.15
C LYS A 24 -11.56 -2.71 30.08
N VAL A 25 -11.61 -1.70 30.95
CA VAL A 25 -12.72 -0.73 30.96
C VAL A 25 -12.69 0.17 29.73
N ILE A 26 -11.50 0.62 29.28
CA ILE A 26 -11.34 1.38 28.05
C ILE A 26 -11.79 0.54 26.84
N SER A 27 -11.39 -0.72 26.80
CA SER A 27 -11.74 -1.67 25.75
C SER A 27 -13.26 -1.92 25.68
N ASP A 28 -13.91 -2.07 26.84
CA ASP A 28 -15.39 -2.22 26.94
C ASP A 28 -16.10 -0.92 26.49
N TYR A 29 -15.57 0.26 26.81
CA TYR A 29 -16.06 1.52 26.30
C TYR A 29 -15.98 1.56 24.78
N CYS A 30 -14.83 1.23 24.20
CA CYS A 30 -14.66 1.18 22.75
C CYS A 30 -15.63 0.18 22.09
N LYS A 31 -15.83 -0.99 22.71
CA LYS A 31 -16.77 -1.99 22.22
C LYS A 31 -18.20 -1.49 22.15
N SER A 32 -18.61 -0.62 23.08
CA SER A 32 -19.97 -0.05 23.08
C SER A 32 -20.22 0.99 21.96
N LYS A 33 -19.15 1.49 21.33
CA LYS A 33 -19.20 2.57 20.33
C LYS A 33 -18.97 2.11 18.89
N ILE A 34 -18.47 0.89 18.69
CA ILE A 34 -18.15 0.34 17.37
C ILE A 34 -18.78 -1.03 17.17
N THR A 35 -18.80 -1.51 15.92
CA THR A 35 -19.33 -2.84 15.61
C THR A 35 -18.45 -3.96 16.17
N ASP A 36 -19.03 -5.12 16.49
CA ASP A 36 -18.28 -6.27 17.00
C ASP A 36 -17.15 -6.71 16.06
N ILE A 37 -17.35 -6.60 14.75
CA ILE A 37 -16.32 -6.90 13.73
C ILE A 37 -15.13 -5.94 13.88
N ALA A 38 -15.39 -4.64 13.95
CA ALA A 38 -14.35 -3.63 14.12
C ALA A 38 -13.62 -3.77 15.46
N TYR A 39 -14.35 -4.06 16.54
CA TYR A 39 -13.76 -4.32 17.84
C TYR A 39 -12.82 -5.53 17.83
N ASN A 40 -13.29 -6.67 17.33
CA ASN A 40 -12.50 -7.91 17.30
C ASN A 40 -11.29 -7.83 16.37
N THR A 41 -11.38 -7.01 15.31
CA THR A 41 -10.27 -6.83 14.35
C THR A 41 -9.21 -5.88 14.89
N TRP A 42 -9.60 -4.75 15.51
CA TRP A 42 -8.69 -3.64 15.78
C TRP A 42 -8.41 -3.42 17.27
N ILE A 43 -9.43 -3.40 18.13
CA ILE A 43 -9.28 -3.01 19.55
C ILE A 43 -8.89 -4.21 20.43
N SER A 44 -9.51 -5.37 20.23
CA SER A 44 -9.27 -6.57 21.06
C SER A 44 -7.82 -7.10 20.98
N ARG A 45 -7.08 -6.74 19.93
CA ARG A 45 -5.69 -7.16 19.71
C ARG A 45 -4.65 -6.23 20.34
N ILE A 46 -5.08 -5.15 20.94
CA ILE A 46 -4.21 -4.20 21.64
C ILE A 46 -3.88 -4.74 23.04
N GLN A 47 -2.61 -4.72 23.41
CA GLN A 47 -2.16 -5.08 24.75
C GLN A 47 -1.62 -3.84 25.47
N PRO A 48 -2.05 -3.55 26.70
CA PRO A 48 -1.49 -2.47 27.51
C PRO A 48 -0.07 -2.85 27.95
N VAL A 49 0.88 -1.93 27.80
CA VAL A 49 2.28 -2.16 28.16
C VAL A 49 2.66 -1.37 29.40
N ASP A 50 2.47 -0.04 29.34
CA ASP A 50 2.85 0.86 30.40
C ASP A 50 2.05 2.16 30.34
N LEU A 51 1.88 2.81 31.50
CA LEU A 51 1.18 4.07 31.62
C LEU A 51 2.05 5.05 32.42
N ASP A 52 2.59 6.03 31.73
CA ASP A 52 3.43 7.09 32.32
C ASP A 52 2.53 8.29 32.68
N PHE A 53 2.24 8.42 33.96
CA PHE A 53 1.42 9.52 34.49
C PHE A 53 2.18 10.85 34.54
N ASP A 54 3.51 10.82 34.66
CA ASP A 54 4.32 12.03 34.78
C ASP A 54 4.42 12.75 33.43
N ASN A 55 4.50 11.98 32.34
CA ASN A 55 4.53 12.49 30.95
C ASN A 55 3.15 12.41 30.25
N GLY A 56 2.14 11.89 30.91
CA GLY A 56 0.80 11.74 30.35
C GLY A 56 0.77 10.84 29.10
N THR A 57 1.58 9.75 29.07
CA THR A 57 1.71 8.89 27.90
C THR A 57 1.30 7.45 28.21
N ALA A 58 0.45 6.88 27.35
CA ALA A 58 0.03 5.48 27.39
C ALA A 58 0.71 4.66 26.28
N TYR A 59 1.40 3.59 26.67
CA TYR A 59 2.09 2.70 25.73
C TYR A 59 1.26 1.44 25.48
N LEU A 60 0.87 1.24 24.23
CA LEU A 60 0.03 0.13 23.81
C LEU A 60 0.78 -0.72 22.77
N LEU A 61 0.88 -2.04 23.03
CA LEU A 61 1.47 -2.98 22.08
C LEU A 61 0.41 -3.43 21.07
N VAL A 62 0.77 -3.39 19.80
CA VAL A 62 -0.07 -3.83 18.68
C VAL A 62 0.68 -4.85 17.82
N PRO A 63 -0.03 -5.73 17.10
CA PRO A 63 0.60 -6.83 16.37
C PRO A 63 1.62 -6.42 15.31
N ASN A 64 1.38 -5.32 14.59
CA ASN A 64 2.23 -4.81 13.53
C ASN A 64 1.99 -3.32 13.25
N ASP A 65 2.83 -2.72 12.40
CA ASP A 65 2.76 -1.30 12.07
C ASP A 65 1.50 -0.91 11.30
N PHE A 66 0.97 -1.79 10.47
CA PHE A 66 -0.31 -1.58 9.78
C PHE A 66 -1.46 -1.41 10.77
N HIS A 67 -1.47 -2.25 11.82
CA HIS A 67 -2.44 -2.14 12.90
C HIS A 67 -2.31 -0.78 13.63
N ALA A 68 -1.07 -0.38 13.94
CA ALA A 68 -0.78 0.91 14.56
C ALA A 68 -1.26 2.09 13.70
N GLN A 69 -1.00 2.06 12.39
CA GLN A 69 -1.43 3.10 11.45
C GLN A 69 -2.96 3.19 11.35
N THR A 70 -3.63 2.05 11.25
CA THR A 70 -5.11 2.01 11.18
C THR A 70 -5.73 2.56 12.45
N LEU A 71 -5.18 2.21 13.63
CA LEU A 71 -5.64 2.74 14.90
C LEU A 71 -5.44 4.26 14.99
N ARG A 72 -4.28 4.77 14.57
CA ARG A 72 -4.01 6.21 14.51
C ARG A 72 -4.96 6.95 13.58
N ARG A 73 -5.26 6.36 12.42
CA ARG A 73 -6.09 7.02 11.40
C ARG A 73 -7.58 6.98 11.73
N CYS A 74 -8.07 5.85 12.22
CA CYS A 74 -9.52 5.59 12.29
C CYS A 74 -10.07 5.55 13.73
N TYR A 75 -9.24 5.21 14.72
CA TYR A 75 -9.71 4.92 16.08
C TYR A 75 -9.05 5.78 17.17
N MET A 76 -8.18 6.73 16.82
CA MET A 76 -7.48 7.57 17.80
C MET A 76 -8.45 8.42 18.62
N SER A 77 -9.47 9.02 17.98
CA SER A 77 -10.50 9.79 18.69
C SER A 77 -11.24 8.94 19.72
N LEU A 78 -11.63 7.72 19.32
CA LEU A 78 -12.33 6.78 20.20
C LEU A 78 -11.48 6.33 21.38
N LEU A 79 -10.20 6.06 21.15
CA LEU A 79 -9.27 5.70 22.21
C LEU A 79 -9.04 6.87 23.17
N ASN A 80 -8.84 8.09 22.65
CA ASN A 80 -8.68 9.30 23.47
C ASN A 80 -9.93 9.56 24.32
N GLU A 81 -11.12 9.42 23.76
CA GLU A 81 -12.38 9.52 24.52
C GLU A 81 -12.46 8.48 25.63
N GLY A 82 -12.06 7.23 25.36
CA GLY A 82 -12.04 6.16 26.34
C GLY A 82 -11.04 6.44 27.49
N PHE A 83 -9.86 6.96 27.18
CA PHE A 83 -8.90 7.39 28.19
C PHE A 83 -9.38 8.59 29.01
N GLU A 84 -9.94 9.61 28.35
CA GLU A 84 -10.47 10.81 29.00
C GLU A 84 -11.66 10.48 29.91
N GLU A 85 -12.56 9.57 29.50
CA GLU A 85 -13.72 9.14 30.31
C GLU A 85 -13.28 8.40 31.59
N ILE A 86 -12.18 7.66 31.55
CA ILE A 86 -11.73 6.83 32.67
C ILE A 86 -10.74 7.55 33.57
N PHE A 87 -9.81 8.29 33.01
CA PHE A 87 -8.76 8.98 33.76
C PHE A 87 -9.07 10.47 34.02
N GLY A 88 -10.06 11.06 33.34
CA GLY A 88 -10.40 12.48 33.45
C GLY A 88 -9.36 13.42 32.83
N THR A 89 -8.36 12.89 32.16
CA THR A 89 -7.25 13.62 31.51
C THR A 89 -6.91 12.99 30.17
N LYS A 90 -6.37 13.80 29.24
CA LYS A 90 -5.92 13.32 27.95
C LYS A 90 -4.53 12.70 28.08
N PHE A 91 -4.38 11.53 27.49
CA PHE A 91 -3.11 10.83 27.36
C PHE A 91 -2.60 10.88 25.92
N ASN A 92 -1.31 11.01 25.75
CA ASN A 92 -0.67 10.76 24.45
C ASN A 92 -0.55 9.26 24.27
N ILE A 93 -1.20 8.70 23.23
CA ILE A 93 -1.23 7.25 22.99
C ILE A 93 -0.11 6.88 22.01
N GLU A 94 0.86 6.09 22.49
CA GLU A 94 1.94 5.55 21.68
C GLU A 94 1.76 4.05 21.43
N PHE A 95 1.70 3.68 20.14
CA PHE A 95 1.66 2.28 19.75
C PHE A 95 3.08 1.75 19.56
N ARG A 96 3.36 0.61 20.19
CA ARG A 96 4.60 -0.18 20.06
C ARG A 96 4.31 -1.48 19.31
N THR A 97 5.28 -1.94 18.54
CA THR A 97 5.23 -3.24 17.88
C THR A 97 6.29 -4.18 18.46
N PRO A 98 6.18 -5.51 18.29
CA PRO A 98 7.17 -6.46 18.81
C PRO A 98 8.61 -6.21 18.31
N ALA A 99 8.76 -5.55 17.16
CA ALA A 99 10.05 -5.16 16.60
C ALA A 99 10.70 -3.97 17.34
N ASN A 100 9.91 -3.13 18.03
CA ASN A 100 10.36 -1.90 18.69
C ASN A 100 10.25 -1.94 20.22
N ALA A 101 10.07 -3.11 20.84
CA ALA A 101 10.00 -3.24 22.28
C ALA A 101 11.40 -3.12 22.91
N PRO A 102 11.67 -2.17 23.82
CA PRO A 102 12.98 -2.04 24.48
C PRO A 102 13.20 -3.19 25.45
N LYS A 103 14.32 -3.89 25.31
CA LYS A 103 14.83 -4.80 26.36
C LYS A 103 15.15 -4.00 27.61
N LYS A 104 14.62 -4.45 28.75
CA LYS A 104 14.85 -3.82 30.07
C LYS A 104 16.34 -3.66 30.36
N SER A 105 16.83 -2.43 30.48
CA SER A 105 18.09 -2.09 31.10
C SER A 105 17.92 -0.85 31.98
N LYS A 106 18.55 -0.90 33.18
CA LYS A 106 18.52 0.07 34.28
C LYS A 106 19.11 1.44 33.89
N PRO A 107 18.81 2.49 34.65
CA PRO A 107 19.09 3.87 34.27
C PRO A 107 20.53 4.29 34.50
N SER A 108 21.06 5.06 33.57
CA SER A 108 22.23 5.94 33.83
C SER A 108 21.95 7.29 33.16
N ALA A 109 22.14 8.33 33.99
CA ALA A 109 21.95 9.72 33.62
C ALA A 109 23.09 10.25 32.76
N ALA A 110 22.80 11.12 31.82
CA ALA A 110 23.41 12.44 31.64
C ALA A 110 23.11 13.03 30.26
N ALA A 111 22.81 14.30 30.32
CA ALA A 111 22.39 15.20 29.27
C ALA A 111 23.33 15.34 28.06
N SER A 112 22.75 15.58 26.87
CA SER A 112 23.30 16.57 25.93
C SER A 112 22.22 16.99 24.96
N ILE A 113 21.89 18.26 24.95
CA ILE A 113 21.05 18.97 24.03
C ILE A 113 21.81 19.09 22.70
N THR A 114 21.28 18.51 21.64
CA THR A 114 21.66 18.89 20.28
C THR A 114 20.41 19.05 19.45
N THR A 115 20.24 20.23 18.94
CA THR A 115 19.25 20.69 17.96
C THR A 115 19.14 19.72 16.80
N SER A 116 17.96 19.10 16.66
CA SER A 116 17.65 18.20 15.54
C SER A 116 17.13 19.02 14.37
N ALA A 117 17.91 19.06 13.29
CA ALA A 117 17.47 19.45 11.98
C ALA A 117 16.36 18.51 11.50
N ALA A 118 15.36 19.07 10.84
CA ALA A 118 14.23 18.36 10.26
C ALA A 118 14.72 17.24 9.33
N THR A 119 14.51 16.00 9.73
CA THR A 119 14.82 14.81 8.92
C THR A 119 13.75 14.66 7.85
N ALA A 120 14.13 14.79 6.59
CA ALA A 120 13.29 14.43 5.45
C ALA A 120 12.85 12.96 5.55
N PRO A 121 11.65 12.58 5.09
CA PRO A 121 11.20 11.21 5.18
C PRO A 121 12.09 10.29 4.35
N LEU A 122 12.78 9.40 5.05
CA LEU A 122 13.55 8.30 4.47
C LEU A 122 12.63 7.42 3.64
N LEU A 123 13.13 6.91 2.51
CA LEU A 123 12.49 5.86 1.71
C LEU A 123 11.94 4.75 2.61
N GLN A 124 10.64 4.78 2.85
CA GLN A 124 9.94 3.65 3.44
C GLN A 124 9.34 2.86 2.29
N SER A 125 9.86 1.65 2.04
CA SER A 125 9.21 0.72 1.13
C SER A 125 7.79 0.40 1.64
N PRO A 126 6.78 0.27 0.77
CA PRO A 126 5.39 0.05 1.15
C PRO A 126 5.15 -1.26 1.93
N ASP A 127 6.06 -2.21 1.85
CA ASP A 127 6.00 -3.49 2.56
C ASP A 127 7.25 -3.67 3.42
N SER A 128 7.07 -3.80 4.73
CA SER A 128 8.08 -4.23 5.69
C SER A 128 8.44 -5.72 5.57
N SER A 129 8.30 -6.30 4.39
CA SER A 129 8.82 -7.63 4.09
C SER A 129 10.32 -7.53 3.80
N SER A 130 11.08 -8.53 4.16
CA SER A 130 12.52 -8.69 3.94
C SER A 130 12.96 -8.66 2.46
N TYR A 131 12.10 -8.23 1.54
CA TYR A 131 12.34 -8.11 0.12
C TYR A 131 12.83 -6.69 -0.17
N GLU A 132 14.14 -6.54 -0.34
CA GLU A 132 14.72 -5.28 -0.80
C GLU A 132 14.48 -5.12 -2.32
N TYR A 133 13.81 -4.04 -2.71
CA TYR A 133 13.70 -3.64 -4.10
C TYR A 133 15.04 -3.08 -4.58
N THR A 134 15.87 -3.97 -5.13
CA THR A 134 17.20 -3.64 -5.67
C THR A 134 17.30 -4.07 -7.13
N PHE A 135 18.32 -3.59 -7.84
CA PHE A 135 18.60 -4.07 -9.19
C PHE A 135 19.00 -5.57 -9.20
N ASP A 136 19.65 -6.07 -8.14
CA ASP A 136 20.06 -7.47 -8.01
C ASP A 136 18.87 -8.43 -7.83
N THR A 137 17.77 -7.94 -7.27
CA THR A 137 16.54 -8.72 -7.08
C THR A 137 15.57 -8.62 -8.24
N PHE A 138 15.80 -7.68 -9.16
CA PHE A 138 14.99 -7.49 -10.35
C PHE A 138 15.42 -8.47 -11.46
N ILE A 139 14.49 -9.25 -11.97
CA ILE A 139 14.76 -10.19 -13.07
C ILE A 139 14.70 -9.48 -14.40
N VAL A 140 15.84 -9.43 -15.08
CA VAL A 140 15.97 -8.80 -16.40
C VAL A 140 15.66 -9.81 -17.50
N GLY A 141 14.76 -9.45 -18.39
CA GLY A 141 14.40 -10.21 -19.59
C GLY A 141 14.31 -9.30 -20.84
N SER A 142 13.94 -9.88 -21.97
CA SER A 142 13.82 -9.16 -23.24
C SER A 142 12.85 -7.98 -23.17
N SER A 143 11.78 -8.11 -22.37
CA SER A 143 10.67 -7.17 -22.25
C SER A 143 10.94 -5.95 -21.33
N ASN A 144 12.00 -5.97 -20.53
CA ASN A 144 12.32 -4.91 -19.55
C ASN A 144 13.78 -4.48 -19.56
N LYS A 145 14.63 -5.09 -20.38
CA LYS A 145 16.08 -4.82 -20.45
C LYS A 145 16.40 -3.36 -20.69
N PHE A 146 15.67 -2.69 -21.59
CA PHE A 146 15.88 -1.27 -21.90
C PHE A 146 15.55 -0.39 -20.70
N ALA A 147 14.38 -0.59 -20.08
CA ALA A 147 13.96 0.17 -18.90
C ALA A 147 14.90 -0.07 -17.72
N HIS A 148 15.34 -1.32 -17.50
CA HIS A 148 16.33 -1.64 -16.48
C HIS A 148 17.66 -0.91 -16.70
N ALA A 149 18.19 -0.94 -17.93
CA ALA A 149 19.45 -0.25 -18.27
C ALA A 149 19.35 1.27 -18.09
N ALA A 150 18.22 1.88 -18.48
CA ALA A 150 17.95 3.29 -18.25
C ALA A 150 17.91 3.64 -16.75
N CYS A 151 17.22 2.82 -15.94
CA CYS A 151 17.17 2.99 -14.49
C CYS A 151 18.55 2.88 -13.85
N LEU A 152 19.37 1.92 -14.27
CA LEU A 152 20.73 1.73 -13.76
C LEU A 152 21.63 2.92 -14.14
N ALA A 153 21.51 3.43 -15.35
CA ALA A 153 22.24 4.64 -15.80
C ALA A 153 21.90 5.86 -14.93
N VAL A 154 20.60 6.06 -14.64
CA VAL A 154 20.12 7.15 -13.75
C VAL A 154 20.62 6.94 -12.33
N ALA A 155 20.59 5.71 -11.80
CA ALA A 155 21.08 5.43 -10.47
C ALA A 155 22.58 5.64 -10.31
N THR A 156 23.36 5.35 -11.36
CA THR A 156 24.82 5.52 -11.38
C THR A 156 25.23 6.99 -11.56
N ASN A 157 24.51 7.75 -12.39
CA ASN A 157 24.84 9.14 -12.71
C ASN A 157 23.57 10.02 -12.71
N PRO A 158 23.01 10.32 -11.53
CA PRO A 158 21.78 11.09 -11.42
C PRO A 158 21.93 12.49 -12.06
N SER A 159 20.87 12.96 -12.69
CA SER A 159 20.74 14.25 -13.37
C SER A 159 21.55 14.42 -14.67
N HIS A 160 22.43 13.48 -14.99
CA HIS A 160 23.28 13.54 -16.18
C HIS A 160 22.92 12.47 -17.23
N ALA A 161 22.35 11.35 -16.82
CA ALA A 161 22.01 10.28 -17.77
C ALA A 161 20.71 10.60 -18.53
N TYR A 162 19.58 10.60 -17.82
CA TYR A 162 18.26 10.87 -18.38
C TYR A 162 17.42 11.64 -17.35
N ASN A 163 16.93 12.84 -17.71
CA ASN A 163 16.16 13.67 -16.79
C ASN A 163 15.11 14.54 -17.52
N PRO A 164 13.79 14.24 -17.38
CA PRO A 164 13.24 13.17 -16.56
C PRO A 164 13.40 11.78 -17.20
N LEU A 165 13.41 10.73 -16.36
CA LEU A 165 13.16 9.35 -16.80
C LEU A 165 11.69 9.03 -16.59
N PHE A 166 10.99 8.63 -17.65
CA PHE A 166 9.58 8.24 -17.59
C PHE A 166 9.45 6.74 -17.89
N LEU A 167 8.99 5.96 -16.89
CA LEU A 167 8.77 4.52 -17.03
C LEU A 167 7.28 4.26 -17.18
N TYR A 168 6.89 3.50 -18.19
CA TYR A 168 5.48 3.13 -18.31
C TYR A 168 5.30 1.65 -18.66
N GLY A 169 4.09 1.15 -18.42
CA GLY A 169 3.69 -0.22 -18.70
C GLY A 169 2.53 -0.64 -17.81
N ASN A 170 1.85 -1.71 -18.16
CA ASN A 170 0.68 -2.19 -17.44
C ASN A 170 0.94 -2.39 -15.94
N SER A 171 -0.13 -2.45 -15.15
CA SER A 171 -0.01 -2.69 -13.70
C SER A 171 0.68 -4.02 -13.42
N GLY A 172 1.56 -4.03 -12.40
CA GLY A 172 2.22 -5.25 -11.92
C GLY A 172 3.43 -5.71 -12.75
N LEU A 173 4.03 -4.87 -13.60
CA LEU A 173 5.21 -5.20 -14.42
C LEU A 173 6.56 -4.84 -13.76
N GLY A 174 6.57 -4.31 -12.53
CA GLY A 174 7.79 -4.02 -11.80
C GLY A 174 8.25 -2.55 -11.87
N LYS A 175 7.41 -1.60 -12.32
CA LYS A 175 7.74 -0.16 -12.34
C LYS A 175 8.14 0.36 -10.97
N THR A 176 7.33 0.12 -9.96
CA THR A 176 7.59 0.48 -8.57
C THR A 176 8.89 -0.15 -8.05
N HIS A 177 9.20 -1.40 -8.43
CA HIS A 177 10.46 -2.06 -8.10
C HIS A 177 11.65 -1.27 -8.64
N LEU A 178 11.65 -0.95 -9.93
CA LEU A 178 12.73 -0.18 -10.54
C LEU A 178 12.86 1.22 -9.93
N LEU A 179 11.74 1.85 -9.60
CA LEU A 179 11.74 3.16 -8.95
C LEU A 179 12.45 3.12 -7.58
N TYR A 180 12.13 2.13 -6.75
CA TYR A 180 12.82 1.91 -5.47
C TYR A 180 14.27 1.48 -5.66
N ALA A 181 14.56 0.63 -6.67
CA ALA A 181 15.94 0.20 -6.97
C ALA A 181 16.85 1.39 -7.29
N ILE A 182 16.34 2.38 -8.05
CA ILE A 182 17.06 3.65 -8.31
C ILE A 182 17.38 4.35 -6.97
N GLY A 183 16.37 4.56 -6.13
CA GLY A 183 16.54 5.24 -4.86
C GLY A 183 17.52 4.51 -3.93
N ASN A 184 17.40 3.19 -3.82
CA ASN A 184 18.28 2.37 -2.98
C ASN A 184 19.73 2.42 -3.45
N GLU A 185 19.97 2.31 -4.77
CA GLU A 185 21.31 2.36 -5.34
C GLU A 185 21.95 3.73 -5.17
N ILE A 186 21.20 4.83 -5.42
CA ILE A 186 21.69 6.20 -5.18
C ILE A 186 22.03 6.38 -3.69
N LYS A 187 21.16 5.92 -2.78
CA LYS A 187 21.37 6.05 -1.33
C LYS A 187 22.57 5.25 -0.83
N LYS A 188 22.83 4.10 -1.46
CA LYS A 188 24.01 3.27 -1.20
C LYS A 188 25.30 3.95 -1.65
N ASN A 189 25.27 4.61 -2.82
CA ASN A 189 26.43 5.28 -3.40
C ASN A 189 26.71 6.64 -2.73
N ASP A 190 25.66 7.39 -2.39
CA ASP A 190 25.75 8.69 -1.71
C ASP A 190 24.66 8.83 -0.64
N PRO A 191 24.94 8.46 0.63
CA PRO A 191 24.01 8.57 1.75
C PRO A 191 23.53 10.00 2.05
N SER A 192 24.24 11.05 1.57
CA SER A 192 23.88 12.44 1.81
C SER A 192 22.72 12.93 0.95
N LYS A 193 22.42 12.25 -0.17
CA LYS A 193 21.36 12.64 -1.08
C LYS A 193 19.98 12.59 -0.44
N VAL A 194 19.21 13.63 -0.66
CA VAL A 194 17.81 13.73 -0.22
C VAL A 194 16.93 13.14 -1.32
N ILE A 195 16.36 11.96 -1.05
CA ILE A 195 15.48 11.24 -1.97
C ILE A 195 14.04 11.40 -1.47
N CYS A 196 13.18 11.95 -2.32
CA CYS A 196 11.75 12.07 -2.06
C CYS A 196 10.99 11.07 -2.94
N TYR A 197 10.30 10.12 -2.30
CA TYR A 197 9.38 9.20 -2.96
C TYR A 197 7.95 9.59 -2.64
N ILE A 198 7.08 9.62 -3.65
CA ILE A 198 5.66 9.93 -3.51
C ILE A 198 4.85 9.20 -4.59
N LYS A 199 3.61 8.80 -4.28
CA LYS A 199 2.62 8.39 -5.28
C LYS A 199 1.84 9.59 -5.78
N GLY A 200 1.36 9.54 -7.02
CA GLY A 200 0.60 10.64 -7.62
C GLY A 200 -0.69 10.99 -6.86
N ASP A 201 -1.38 10.00 -6.31
CA ASP A 201 -2.56 10.21 -5.45
C ASP A 201 -2.19 10.80 -4.08
N ASP A 202 -1.14 10.30 -3.43
CA ASP A 202 -0.65 10.81 -2.15
C ASP A 202 -0.17 12.26 -2.26
N PHE A 203 0.49 12.64 -3.38
CA PHE A 203 0.86 14.02 -3.65
C PHE A 203 -0.36 14.95 -3.67
N THR A 204 -1.47 14.49 -4.27
CA THR A 204 -2.73 15.24 -4.27
C THR A 204 -3.30 15.40 -2.87
N VAL A 205 -3.34 14.31 -2.09
CA VAL A 205 -3.87 14.33 -0.72
C VAL A 205 -3.05 15.28 0.16
N GLU A 206 -1.72 15.18 0.10
CA GLU A 206 -0.81 16.03 0.89
C GLU A 206 -0.91 17.51 0.48
N LEU A 207 -1.08 17.81 -0.82
CA LEU A 207 -1.30 19.16 -1.31
C LEU A 207 -2.60 19.76 -0.72
N VAL A 208 -3.71 19.04 -0.80
CA VAL A 208 -5.01 19.49 -0.28
C VAL A 208 -4.93 19.71 1.23
N GLU A 209 -4.29 18.83 1.97
CA GLU A 209 -4.09 18.98 3.40
C GLU A 209 -3.22 20.19 3.74
N SER A 210 -2.13 20.42 3.00
CA SER A 210 -1.23 21.55 3.17
C SER A 210 -1.92 22.89 2.87
N LEU A 211 -2.82 22.92 1.87
CA LEU A 211 -3.69 24.07 1.60
C LEU A 211 -4.64 24.35 2.77
N ARG A 212 -5.30 23.30 3.29
CA ARG A 212 -6.24 23.44 4.42
C ARG A 212 -5.57 23.93 5.69
N LEU A 213 -4.32 23.51 5.94
CA LEU A 213 -3.54 23.87 7.12
C LEU A 213 -2.70 25.14 6.95
N ALA A 214 -2.77 25.82 5.79
CA ALA A 214 -1.94 26.98 5.42
C ALA A 214 -0.41 26.67 5.48
N LYS A 215 0.02 25.42 5.19
CA LYS A 215 1.38 24.90 5.26
C LYS A 215 2.05 24.72 3.89
N MET A 216 1.62 25.48 2.90
CA MET A 216 2.15 25.38 1.53
C MET A 216 3.67 25.58 1.43
N ASN A 217 4.25 26.39 2.32
CA ASN A 217 5.70 26.58 2.34
C ASN A 217 6.45 25.30 2.75
N GLU A 218 5.95 24.57 3.75
CA GLU A 218 6.52 23.28 4.20
C GLU A 218 6.41 22.24 3.09
N PHE A 219 5.25 22.17 2.41
CA PHE A 219 5.01 21.29 1.27
C PHE A 219 6.01 21.56 0.13
N ARG A 220 6.12 22.82 -0.30
CA ARG A 220 7.06 23.24 -1.35
C ARG A 220 8.51 22.97 -0.98
N GLN A 221 8.88 23.23 0.26
CA GLN A 221 10.22 22.96 0.76
C GLN A 221 10.57 21.48 0.68
N LYS A 222 9.65 20.61 1.13
CA LYS A 222 9.81 19.14 1.09
C LYS A 222 10.15 18.63 -0.30
N TYR A 223 9.36 19.03 -1.30
CA TYR A 223 9.52 18.49 -2.66
C TYR A 223 10.60 19.19 -3.47
N ARG A 224 10.72 20.53 -3.36
CA ARG A 224 11.67 21.32 -4.19
C ARG A 224 13.11 21.30 -3.67
N GLN A 225 13.35 20.83 -2.44
CA GLN A 225 14.70 20.65 -1.89
C GLN A 225 15.24 19.22 -2.08
N ALA A 226 14.46 18.29 -2.58
CA ALA A 226 14.92 16.95 -2.88
C ALA A 226 16.03 16.96 -3.95
N ASP A 227 17.04 16.10 -3.81
CA ASP A 227 18.03 15.86 -4.85
C ASP A 227 17.50 14.92 -5.92
N ILE A 228 16.63 13.99 -5.51
CA ILE A 228 15.97 13.02 -6.38
C ILE A 228 14.49 12.97 -6.04
N LEU A 229 13.63 13.19 -7.04
CA LEU A 229 12.19 13.04 -6.95
C LEU A 229 11.76 11.77 -7.69
N LEU A 230 11.18 10.82 -6.94
CA LEU A 230 10.64 9.57 -7.45
C LEU A 230 9.13 9.61 -7.31
N VAL A 231 8.41 9.62 -8.42
CA VAL A 231 6.93 9.69 -8.42
C VAL A 231 6.36 8.42 -9.02
N ASP A 232 5.63 7.67 -8.22
CA ASP A 232 4.96 6.45 -8.67
C ASP A 232 3.52 6.77 -9.09
N ASP A 233 3.07 6.11 -10.17
CA ASP A 233 1.71 6.20 -10.68
C ASP A 233 1.25 7.66 -10.93
N VAL A 234 2.05 8.42 -11.67
CA VAL A 234 1.81 9.86 -11.96
C VAL A 234 0.49 10.13 -12.70
N GLN A 235 -0.11 9.14 -13.36
CA GLN A 235 -1.42 9.28 -13.99
C GLN A 235 -2.53 9.73 -13.03
N PHE A 236 -2.39 9.51 -11.72
CA PHE A 236 -3.38 9.93 -10.72
C PHE A 236 -3.41 11.42 -10.41
N ILE A 237 -2.45 12.22 -10.90
CA ILE A 237 -2.54 13.68 -10.86
C ILE A 237 -3.43 14.23 -11.98
N GLY A 238 -3.70 13.44 -13.01
CA GLY A 238 -4.55 13.82 -14.14
C GLY A 238 -5.96 14.23 -13.71
N GLY A 239 -6.55 15.24 -14.40
CA GLY A 239 -7.88 15.75 -14.11
C GLY A 239 -8.02 16.63 -12.86
N LYS A 240 -6.91 17.00 -12.21
CA LYS A 240 -6.90 17.82 -10.99
C LYS A 240 -6.04 19.09 -11.23
N GLU A 241 -6.65 20.15 -11.77
CA GLU A 241 -5.95 21.36 -12.20
C GLU A 241 -4.96 21.89 -11.16
N SER A 242 -5.40 22.18 -9.93
CA SER A 242 -4.53 22.71 -8.88
C SER A 242 -3.36 21.78 -8.53
N THR A 243 -3.56 20.46 -8.63
CA THR A 243 -2.49 19.48 -8.40
C THR A 243 -1.48 19.51 -9.55
N GLN A 244 -1.98 19.57 -10.79
CA GLN A 244 -1.12 19.63 -11.97
C GLN A 244 -0.32 20.94 -12.00
N GLU A 245 -0.92 22.06 -11.59
CA GLU A 245 -0.22 23.34 -11.50
C GLU A 245 0.93 23.30 -10.47
N GLU A 246 0.67 22.86 -9.24
CA GLU A 246 1.72 22.77 -8.21
C GLU A 246 2.79 21.72 -8.57
N PHE A 247 2.39 20.62 -9.21
CA PHE A 247 3.33 19.62 -9.71
C PHE A 247 4.20 20.18 -10.82
N PHE A 248 3.65 20.94 -11.76
CA PHE A 248 4.40 21.62 -12.82
C PHE A 248 5.45 22.57 -12.26
N HIS A 249 5.09 23.37 -11.26
CA HIS A 249 6.05 24.26 -10.60
C HIS A 249 7.13 23.50 -9.83
N THR A 250 6.78 22.40 -9.19
CA THR A 250 7.74 21.53 -8.49
C THR A 250 8.69 20.86 -9.48
N PHE A 251 8.17 20.34 -10.58
CA PHE A 251 8.96 19.75 -11.65
C PHE A 251 9.98 20.75 -12.21
N ASN A 252 9.52 21.96 -12.59
CA ASN A 252 10.43 22.97 -13.15
C ASN A 252 11.51 23.40 -12.14
N ALA A 253 11.15 23.61 -10.88
CA ALA A 253 12.10 23.98 -9.83
C ALA A 253 13.21 22.93 -9.67
N LEU A 254 12.87 21.65 -9.73
CA LEU A 254 13.84 20.55 -9.65
C LEU A 254 14.67 20.43 -10.94
N TYR A 255 14.01 20.50 -12.09
CA TYR A 255 14.68 20.39 -13.38
C TYR A 255 15.71 21.51 -13.61
N ASP A 256 15.33 22.76 -13.34
CA ASP A 256 16.19 23.92 -13.45
C ASP A 256 17.38 23.87 -12.46
N ALA A 257 17.16 23.28 -11.28
CA ALA A 257 18.22 23.03 -10.30
C ALA A 257 19.05 21.77 -10.62
N ARG A 258 18.85 21.13 -11.77
CA ARG A 258 19.54 19.91 -12.20
C ARG A 258 19.38 18.76 -11.18
N LYS A 259 18.18 18.62 -10.60
CA LYS A 259 17.82 17.52 -9.72
C LYS A 259 17.19 16.39 -10.53
N GLN A 260 17.42 15.14 -10.13
CA GLN A 260 16.86 13.98 -10.85
C GLN A 260 15.37 13.84 -10.62
N ILE A 261 14.62 13.60 -11.70
CA ILE A 261 13.19 13.29 -11.68
C ILE A 261 12.98 11.94 -12.36
N VAL A 262 12.28 11.03 -11.70
CA VAL A 262 11.86 9.74 -12.25
C VAL A 262 10.37 9.59 -12.02
N LEU A 263 9.63 9.28 -13.08
CA LEU A 263 8.18 9.16 -13.08
C LEU A 263 7.80 7.76 -13.53
N THR A 264 6.76 7.18 -12.91
CA THR A 264 6.15 5.96 -13.42
C THR A 264 4.69 6.17 -13.76
N SER A 265 4.15 5.41 -14.72
CA SER A 265 2.75 5.43 -15.13
C SER A 265 2.29 4.06 -15.65
N ASP A 266 0.98 3.82 -15.64
CA ASP A 266 0.38 2.65 -16.29
C ASP A 266 0.32 2.76 -17.83
N ARG A 267 0.52 3.98 -18.36
CA ARG A 267 0.44 4.32 -19.80
C ARG A 267 1.39 5.44 -20.18
N PRO A 268 1.72 5.62 -21.47
CA PRO A 268 2.58 6.73 -21.92
C PRO A 268 1.88 8.09 -21.71
N PRO A 269 2.66 9.21 -21.60
CA PRO A 269 2.10 10.54 -21.35
C PRO A 269 0.99 10.95 -22.31
N LYS A 270 1.09 10.57 -23.58
CA LYS A 270 0.08 10.88 -24.63
C LYS A 270 -1.28 10.25 -24.35
N GLU A 271 -1.33 9.14 -23.65
CA GLU A 271 -2.56 8.42 -23.34
C GLU A 271 -3.22 8.84 -22.03
N ILE A 272 -2.56 9.70 -21.25
CA ILE A 272 -3.15 10.29 -20.04
C ILE A 272 -4.06 11.44 -20.47
N LYS A 273 -5.33 11.14 -20.79
CA LYS A 273 -6.28 12.06 -21.42
C LYS A 273 -6.51 13.37 -20.65
N THR A 274 -6.40 13.33 -19.32
CA THR A 274 -6.66 14.46 -18.42
C THR A 274 -5.39 15.19 -17.98
N LEU A 275 -4.25 14.91 -18.63
CA LEU A 275 -2.98 15.58 -18.37
C LEU A 275 -2.87 16.84 -19.21
N GLU A 276 -2.51 17.95 -18.59
CA GLU A 276 -2.25 19.23 -19.27
C GLU A 276 -1.08 19.11 -20.25
N ASP A 277 -1.17 19.79 -21.40
CA ASP A 277 -0.15 19.74 -22.47
C ASP A 277 1.23 20.19 -21.99
N ARG A 278 1.29 21.16 -21.07
CA ARG A 278 2.55 21.63 -20.47
C ARG A 278 3.26 20.55 -19.66
N LEU A 279 2.50 19.75 -18.87
CA LEU A 279 3.05 18.61 -18.12
C LEU A 279 3.40 17.45 -19.05
N ARG A 280 2.55 17.17 -20.02
CA ARG A 280 2.82 16.15 -21.05
C ARG A 280 4.15 16.41 -21.76
N SER A 281 4.37 17.64 -22.21
CA SER A 281 5.63 18.05 -22.84
C SER A 281 6.84 17.85 -21.92
N ARG A 282 6.69 18.11 -20.61
CA ARG A 282 7.74 17.88 -19.63
C ARG A 282 8.05 16.41 -19.40
N PHE A 283 7.01 15.56 -19.36
CA PHE A 283 7.19 14.11 -19.18
C PHE A 283 7.82 13.44 -20.42
N GLU A 284 7.63 14.03 -21.60
CA GLU A 284 8.21 13.57 -22.86
C GLU A 284 9.57 14.18 -23.19
N GLN A 285 10.11 15.02 -22.32
CA GLN A 285 11.25 15.87 -22.65
C GLN A 285 12.56 15.09 -22.90
N ASP A 286 12.78 13.96 -22.20
CA ASP A 286 14.02 13.18 -22.34
C ASP A 286 13.70 11.70 -22.61
N LEU A 287 13.90 10.79 -21.67
CA LEU A 287 13.76 9.37 -21.96
C LEU A 287 12.43 8.80 -21.45
N ILE A 288 11.71 8.18 -22.37
CA ILE A 288 10.54 7.36 -22.08
C ILE A 288 10.92 5.88 -22.31
N ALA A 289 10.77 5.05 -21.29
CA ALA A 289 11.07 3.63 -21.37
C ALA A 289 9.83 2.81 -21.01
N ASP A 290 9.51 1.86 -21.88
CA ASP A 290 8.39 0.95 -21.69
C ASP A 290 8.82 -0.35 -20.98
N ILE A 291 7.88 -0.94 -20.28
CA ILE A 291 8.01 -2.26 -19.66
C ILE A 291 6.87 -3.12 -20.16
N GLN A 292 7.22 -4.13 -20.94
CA GLN A 292 6.28 -5.05 -21.54
C GLN A 292 6.06 -6.30 -20.65
N PRO A 293 4.98 -7.05 -20.84
CA PRO A 293 4.78 -8.33 -20.17
C PRO A 293 5.97 -9.28 -20.40
N PRO A 294 6.44 -9.97 -19.35
CA PRO A 294 7.59 -10.86 -19.47
C PRO A 294 7.29 -12.11 -20.33
N ASP A 295 8.30 -12.59 -21.06
CA ASP A 295 8.24 -13.87 -21.75
C ASP A 295 8.21 -15.06 -20.77
N LEU A 296 8.03 -16.28 -21.29
CA LEU A 296 7.90 -17.47 -20.45
C LEU A 296 9.14 -17.69 -19.57
N GLU A 297 10.32 -17.54 -20.16
CA GLU A 297 11.61 -17.77 -19.46
C GLU A 297 11.79 -16.77 -18.32
N THR A 298 11.49 -15.50 -18.57
CA THR A 298 11.54 -14.45 -17.56
C THR A 298 10.53 -14.72 -16.44
N ARG A 299 9.30 -15.18 -16.76
CA ARG A 299 8.32 -15.54 -15.73
C ARG A 299 8.79 -16.70 -14.84
N ILE A 300 9.38 -17.75 -15.45
CA ILE A 300 9.96 -18.88 -14.70
C ILE A 300 11.07 -18.37 -13.76
N ALA A 301 11.96 -17.52 -14.27
CA ALA A 301 13.03 -16.94 -13.48
C ALA A 301 12.50 -16.10 -12.29
N ILE A 302 11.43 -15.32 -12.50
CA ILE A 302 10.76 -14.55 -11.44
C ILE A 302 10.20 -15.48 -10.36
N ILE A 303 9.50 -16.57 -10.76
CA ILE A 303 8.92 -17.54 -9.82
C ILE A 303 10.03 -18.19 -8.99
N LYS A 304 11.10 -18.68 -9.65
CA LYS A 304 12.25 -19.31 -8.99
C LYS A 304 12.91 -18.36 -7.99
N ARG A 305 13.21 -17.13 -8.44
CA ARG A 305 13.83 -16.12 -7.57
C ARG A 305 12.97 -15.79 -6.37
N LYS A 306 11.65 -15.65 -6.57
CA LYS A 306 10.72 -15.38 -5.49
C LYS A 306 10.58 -16.55 -4.52
N ALA A 307 10.53 -17.77 -5.03
CA ALA A 307 10.50 -18.98 -4.23
C ALA A 307 11.76 -19.13 -3.37
N GLU A 308 12.94 -18.86 -3.95
CA GLU A 308 14.23 -18.86 -3.26
C GLU A 308 14.25 -17.83 -2.10
N LEU A 309 13.86 -16.59 -2.37
CA LEU A 309 13.76 -15.52 -1.35
C LEU A 309 12.77 -15.86 -0.25
N ASP A 310 11.67 -16.52 -0.59
CA ASP A 310 10.65 -16.94 0.36
C ASP A 310 10.99 -18.28 1.05
N GLY A 311 12.09 -18.93 0.72
CA GLY A 311 12.57 -20.18 1.34
C GLY A 311 11.70 -21.39 1.01
N VAL A 312 11.13 -21.45 -0.20
CA VAL A 312 10.27 -22.55 -0.66
C VAL A 312 10.92 -23.23 -1.87
N GLU A 313 11.08 -24.54 -1.80
CA GLU A 313 11.52 -25.34 -2.95
C GLU A 313 10.33 -25.63 -3.87
N ILE A 314 10.37 -25.10 -5.09
CA ILE A 314 9.39 -25.36 -6.15
C ILE A 314 10.11 -26.06 -7.29
N SER A 315 9.58 -27.20 -7.75
CA SER A 315 10.18 -27.93 -8.88
C SER A 315 10.05 -27.15 -10.19
N ASP A 316 10.95 -27.42 -11.13
CA ASP A 316 10.95 -26.76 -12.45
C ASP A 316 9.64 -26.97 -13.21
N GLU A 317 9.06 -28.16 -13.11
CA GLU A 317 7.77 -28.50 -13.73
C GLU A 317 6.63 -27.63 -13.18
N VAL A 318 6.62 -27.39 -11.86
CA VAL A 318 5.61 -26.54 -11.23
C VAL A 318 5.83 -25.06 -11.59
N CYS A 319 7.10 -24.60 -11.64
CA CYS A 319 7.43 -23.24 -12.08
C CYS A 319 6.95 -22.98 -13.53
N GLU A 320 7.23 -23.93 -14.45
CA GLU A 320 6.80 -23.84 -15.83
C GLU A 320 5.28 -23.87 -15.96
N TYR A 321 4.60 -24.74 -15.20
CA TYR A 321 3.15 -24.80 -15.16
C TYR A 321 2.54 -23.47 -14.71
N VAL A 322 3.00 -22.89 -13.60
CA VAL A 322 2.54 -21.58 -13.10
C VAL A 322 2.77 -20.49 -14.14
N ALA A 323 4.02 -20.41 -14.69
CA ALA A 323 4.39 -19.42 -15.69
C ALA A 323 3.58 -19.53 -16.99
N SER A 324 3.17 -20.75 -17.38
CA SER A 324 2.33 -20.97 -18.57
C SER A 324 0.91 -20.46 -18.41
N LYS A 325 0.37 -20.49 -17.16
CA LYS A 325 -1.01 -20.11 -16.84
C LYS A 325 -1.14 -18.63 -16.53
N ILE A 326 -0.19 -18.03 -15.80
CA ILE A 326 -0.19 -16.62 -15.40
C ILE A 326 0.73 -15.83 -16.33
N LYS A 327 0.15 -15.07 -17.28
CA LYS A 327 0.91 -14.46 -18.39
C LYS A 327 1.15 -12.96 -18.24
N ALA A 328 0.22 -12.21 -17.65
CA ALA A 328 0.16 -10.77 -17.82
C ALA A 328 0.63 -9.95 -16.60
N ASN A 329 0.71 -10.55 -15.41
CA ASN A 329 0.88 -9.77 -14.19
C ASN A 329 1.87 -10.45 -13.22
N ILE A 330 3.00 -9.77 -12.97
CA ILE A 330 4.04 -10.27 -12.05
C ILE A 330 3.51 -10.33 -10.61
N ARG A 331 2.63 -9.39 -10.19
CA ARG A 331 2.00 -9.44 -8.87
C ARG A 331 1.20 -10.73 -8.65
N GLN A 332 0.56 -11.25 -9.70
CA GLN A 332 -0.13 -12.55 -9.62
C GLN A 332 0.85 -13.71 -9.47
N LEU A 333 1.99 -13.67 -10.18
CA LEU A 333 3.05 -14.66 -10.01
C LEU A 333 3.57 -14.67 -8.57
N GLU A 334 3.88 -13.49 -8.02
CA GLU A 334 4.32 -13.35 -6.63
C GLU A 334 3.24 -13.80 -5.63
N GLY A 335 1.97 -13.42 -5.87
CA GLY A 335 0.83 -13.87 -5.08
C GLY A 335 0.66 -15.38 -5.09
N THR A 336 0.92 -16.02 -6.25
CA THR A 336 0.88 -17.48 -6.40
C THR A 336 1.98 -18.14 -5.56
N VAL A 337 3.22 -17.64 -5.64
CA VAL A 337 4.33 -18.15 -4.82
C VAL A 337 4.04 -18.02 -3.33
N LYS A 338 3.49 -16.88 -2.89
CA LYS A 338 3.07 -16.69 -1.49
C LYS A 338 1.97 -17.68 -1.05
N LYS A 339 0.99 -17.98 -1.90
CA LYS A 339 -0.05 -18.98 -1.61
C LYS A 339 0.53 -20.41 -1.58
N ILE A 340 1.44 -20.74 -2.51
CA ILE A 340 2.17 -22.01 -2.51
C ILE A 340 2.96 -22.16 -1.21
N LYS A 341 3.68 -21.11 -0.79
CA LYS A 341 4.40 -21.07 0.48
C LYS A 341 3.50 -21.34 1.67
N ALA A 342 2.37 -20.64 1.75
CA ALA A 342 1.40 -20.82 2.83
C ALA A 342 0.89 -22.26 2.89
N LYS A 343 0.58 -22.86 1.74
CA LYS A 343 0.14 -24.26 1.65
C LYS A 343 1.24 -25.24 2.05
N TYR A 344 2.48 -25.02 1.60
CA TYR A 344 3.64 -25.81 1.99
C TYR A 344 3.84 -25.85 3.51
N TYR A 345 3.69 -24.70 4.19
CA TYR A 345 3.82 -24.66 5.65
C TYR A 345 2.64 -25.29 6.40
N LEU A 346 1.45 -25.34 5.79
CA LEU A 346 0.26 -25.94 6.39
C LEU A 346 0.26 -27.47 6.21
N ASP A 347 0.57 -27.94 5.02
CA ASP A 347 0.43 -29.35 4.64
C ASP A 347 1.73 -30.15 4.87
N GLY A 348 2.90 -29.46 4.92
CA GLY A 348 4.22 -30.08 5.03
C GLY A 348 4.68 -30.83 3.78
N GLU A 349 3.90 -30.78 2.69
CA GLU A 349 4.17 -31.50 1.45
C GLU A 349 4.76 -30.59 0.38
N LYS A 350 5.72 -31.10 -0.40
CA LYS A 350 6.31 -30.36 -1.53
C LYS A 350 5.24 -30.01 -2.57
N PRO A 351 5.27 -28.78 -3.14
CA PRO A 351 4.31 -28.36 -4.13
C PRO A 351 4.32 -29.26 -5.37
N THR A 352 3.15 -29.77 -5.74
CA THR A 352 2.91 -30.56 -6.95
C THR A 352 1.99 -29.79 -7.90
N ILE A 353 1.95 -30.17 -9.18
CA ILE A 353 1.04 -29.54 -10.16
C ILE A 353 -0.40 -29.61 -9.68
N ASN A 354 -0.85 -30.74 -9.12
CA ASN A 354 -2.21 -30.91 -8.62
C ASN A 354 -2.52 -29.96 -7.45
N SER A 355 -1.56 -29.79 -6.52
CA SER A 355 -1.75 -28.91 -5.36
C SER A 355 -1.78 -27.43 -5.75
N VAL A 356 -1.14 -27.04 -6.86
CA VAL A 356 -1.03 -25.67 -7.35
C VAL A 356 -2.17 -25.32 -8.31
N GLN A 357 -2.77 -26.29 -8.98
CA GLN A 357 -3.87 -26.08 -9.93
C GLN A 357 -5.05 -25.36 -9.28
N GLY A 358 -5.46 -25.75 -8.07
CA GLY A 358 -6.52 -25.06 -7.31
C GLY A 358 -6.17 -23.61 -7.02
N ILE A 359 -4.93 -23.35 -6.58
CA ILE A 359 -4.44 -21.99 -6.28
C ILE A 359 -4.50 -21.08 -7.51
N ILE A 360 -4.10 -21.61 -8.67
CA ILE A 360 -4.14 -20.85 -9.94
C ILE A 360 -5.57 -20.58 -10.37
N SER A 361 -6.46 -21.57 -10.28
CA SER A 361 -7.87 -21.41 -10.62
C SER A 361 -8.53 -20.31 -9.79
N ASP A 362 -8.25 -20.26 -8.47
CA ASP A 362 -8.75 -19.22 -7.58
C ASP A 362 -8.23 -17.80 -7.95
N ILE A 363 -6.98 -17.71 -8.40
CA ILE A 363 -6.40 -16.41 -8.81
C ILE A 363 -7.00 -15.94 -10.13
N LEU A 364 -7.10 -16.83 -11.12
CA LEU A 364 -7.63 -16.49 -12.43
C LEU A 364 -9.13 -16.19 -12.39
N ASN A 365 -9.89 -16.92 -11.56
CA ASN A 365 -11.33 -16.69 -11.40
C ASN A 365 -11.65 -15.39 -10.67
N ASN A 366 -10.78 -14.94 -9.76
CA ASN A 366 -10.96 -13.66 -9.08
C ASN A 366 -10.67 -12.44 -9.96
N ASP A 367 -9.89 -12.61 -11.03
CA ASP A 367 -9.53 -11.52 -11.95
C ASP A 367 -10.38 -11.48 -13.23
N ALA A 368 -11.01 -12.59 -13.61
CA ALA A 368 -12.01 -12.55 -14.66
C ALA A 368 -13.25 -11.86 -14.07
N PRO A 369 -13.73 -10.74 -14.64
CA PRO A 369 -15.10 -10.35 -14.39
C PRO A 369 -15.92 -11.60 -14.68
N PRO A 370 -16.82 -12.01 -13.77
CA PRO A 370 -17.63 -13.21 -13.99
C PRO A 370 -18.22 -13.10 -15.39
N GLU A 371 -17.92 -14.10 -16.25
CA GLU A 371 -18.44 -14.09 -17.62
C GLU A 371 -19.93 -13.76 -17.53
N VAL A 372 -20.29 -12.61 -18.12
CA VAL A 372 -21.67 -12.17 -18.18
C VAL A 372 -22.34 -13.05 -19.22
N THR A 373 -22.67 -14.26 -18.82
CA THR A 373 -23.44 -15.15 -19.68
C THR A 373 -24.90 -14.69 -19.68
N VAL A 374 -25.60 -14.92 -20.79
CA VAL A 374 -27.02 -14.62 -20.88
C VAL A 374 -27.81 -15.27 -19.75
N GLU A 375 -27.40 -16.48 -19.33
CA GLU A 375 -28.00 -17.20 -18.21
C GLU A 375 -27.87 -16.40 -16.91
N ARG A 376 -26.69 -15.89 -16.59
CA ARG A 376 -26.47 -15.11 -15.36
C ARG A 376 -27.22 -13.79 -15.35
N ILE A 377 -27.33 -13.12 -16.51
CA ILE A 377 -28.17 -11.91 -16.62
C ILE A 377 -29.60 -12.26 -16.30
N ILE A 378 -30.13 -13.33 -16.94
CA ILE A 378 -31.50 -13.77 -16.71
C ILE A 378 -31.74 -14.16 -15.25
N ASP A 379 -30.83 -14.90 -14.62
CA ASP A 379 -30.96 -15.33 -13.23
C ASP A 379 -30.91 -14.12 -12.25
N GLU A 380 -30.04 -13.16 -12.47
CA GLU A 380 -29.95 -11.96 -11.62
C GLU A 380 -31.17 -11.05 -11.77
N VAL A 381 -31.66 -10.89 -13.01
CA VAL A 381 -32.90 -10.15 -13.28
C VAL A 381 -34.11 -10.89 -12.71
N ALA A 382 -34.16 -12.22 -12.82
CA ALA A 382 -35.20 -13.06 -12.23
C ALA A 382 -35.28 -12.87 -10.73
N ARG A 383 -34.11 -12.90 -10.05
CA ARG A 383 -34.00 -12.67 -8.60
C ARG A 383 -34.45 -11.26 -8.20
N THR A 384 -34.01 -10.24 -8.95
CA THR A 384 -34.29 -8.84 -8.64
C THR A 384 -35.78 -8.48 -8.79
N TYR A 385 -36.45 -9.07 -9.82
CA TYR A 385 -37.85 -8.81 -10.09
C TYR A 385 -38.81 -9.84 -9.48
N GLY A 386 -38.31 -10.84 -8.76
CA GLY A 386 -39.13 -11.89 -8.12
C GLY A 386 -39.92 -12.76 -9.12
N VAL A 387 -39.35 -12.96 -10.32
CA VAL A 387 -39.92 -13.79 -11.40
C VAL A 387 -39.02 -14.98 -11.68
N SER A 388 -39.55 -16.05 -12.28
CA SER A 388 -38.69 -17.19 -12.65
C SER A 388 -37.92 -16.92 -13.97
N ALA A 389 -36.71 -17.51 -14.11
CA ALA A 389 -35.90 -17.43 -15.31
C ALA A 389 -36.69 -17.94 -16.57
N ASP A 390 -37.55 -18.97 -16.39
CA ASP A 390 -38.37 -19.53 -17.41
C ASP A 390 -39.49 -18.56 -17.87
N GLU A 391 -40.04 -17.76 -16.95
CA GLU A 391 -41.04 -16.72 -17.31
C GLU A 391 -40.40 -15.58 -18.10
N ILE A 392 -39.13 -15.24 -17.84
CA ILE A 392 -38.38 -14.25 -18.62
C ILE A 392 -38.15 -14.77 -20.05
N ARG A 393 -37.81 -16.05 -20.20
CA ARG A 393 -37.62 -16.71 -21.52
C ARG A 393 -38.91 -16.94 -22.27
N SER A 394 -40.03 -17.09 -21.57
CA SER A 394 -41.32 -17.43 -22.19
C SER A 394 -42.01 -16.20 -22.78
N GLN A 395 -42.44 -16.27 -24.04
CA GLN A 395 -43.22 -15.19 -24.71
C GLN A 395 -44.69 -15.17 -24.28
N LYS A 396 -45.16 -16.17 -23.52
CA LYS A 396 -46.59 -16.37 -23.23
C LYS A 396 -47.12 -15.49 -22.09
N ASN A 397 -46.27 -15.07 -21.17
CA ASN A 397 -46.70 -14.32 -20.00
C ASN A 397 -46.41 -12.82 -20.15
N ARG A 398 -47.47 -11.98 -20.09
CA ARG A 398 -47.43 -10.53 -20.39
C ARG A 398 -47.72 -9.66 -19.17
N SER A 399 -47.45 -10.13 -17.96
CA SER A 399 -47.56 -9.27 -16.79
C SER A 399 -46.54 -8.12 -16.85
N ALA A 400 -46.86 -6.96 -16.32
CA ALA A 400 -46.00 -5.78 -16.38
C ALA A 400 -44.60 -6.04 -15.78
N ASN A 401 -44.54 -6.80 -14.69
CA ASN A 401 -43.24 -7.17 -14.02
C ASN A 401 -42.40 -8.06 -14.93
N ILE A 402 -42.98 -9.06 -15.57
CA ILE A 402 -42.25 -9.98 -16.45
C ILE A 402 -41.82 -9.25 -17.74
N SER A 403 -42.63 -8.35 -18.26
CA SER A 403 -42.30 -7.52 -19.42
C SER A 403 -41.10 -6.60 -19.12
N ASN A 404 -41.10 -5.94 -17.96
CA ASN A 404 -39.99 -5.08 -17.50
C ASN A 404 -38.72 -5.90 -17.29
N ALA A 405 -38.82 -7.04 -16.58
CA ALA A 405 -37.69 -7.93 -16.35
C ALA A 405 -37.06 -8.40 -17.70
N ARG A 406 -37.90 -8.76 -18.68
CA ARG A 406 -37.43 -9.17 -19.99
C ARG A 406 -36.74 -8.04 -20.77
N HIS A 407 -37.28 -6.81 -20.74
CA HIS A 407 -36.63 -5.65 -21.35
C HIS A 407 -35.26 -5.37 -20.76
N ILE A 408 -35.12 -5.45 -19.42
CA ILE A 408 -33.85 -5.22 -18.77
C ILE A 408 -32.84 -6.35 -19.04
N ALA A 409 -33.29 -7.61 -19.13
CA ALA A 409 -32.41 -8.72 -19.48
C ALA A 409 -31.89 -8.67 -20.92
N ILE A 410 -32.58 -7.99 -21.81
CA ILE A 410 -32.19 -7.82 -23.26
C ILE A 410 -31.26 -6.61 -23.43
N TYR A 411 -31.34 -5.60 -22.57
CA TYR A 411 -30.52 -4.39 -22.62
C TYR A 411 -29.16 -4.61 -21.97
#